data_d90eb16c447a050257d3bfefcf1914d7
#
_entry.id   d90eb16c447a050257d3bfefcf1914d7
#
_cell.length_a   1.000
_cell.length_b   1.000
_cell.length_c   1.000
_cell.angle_alpha   90.00
_cell.angle_beta   90.00
_cell.angle_gamma   90.00
#
_symmetry.space_group_name_H-M   'P 1'
#
loop_
_entity.id
_entity.type
_entity.pdbx_description
1 polymer ?
#
loop_
_entity_poly.entity_id
_entity_poly.type
_entity_poly.pdbx_seq_one_letter_code
_entity_poly.pdbx_strand_id
1 'polypeptide(L)'
;MRIAFPILIVAALILYSCEGLITGGTTAFLPDVPPARPQPQPDIKPADVKIFICPQDDCAGKLADIINSSSNAACALYALTEPRVLASVQDKAVPLVLDQSVADKKVKFEDAIFGPEGHTMHDKFCIIDGEEVITGSHNPTRNKNHDLLITIGSSAIATVYKDEYLEMRGDIFGGGKPTKTVAVPTKEGSITALFCPDDPCEEIVKDRLDRAESSIFFQAFSFTSDAIAQSIITSKDNGLQVSGVTEEGQESQYSQFTRLNESGIPIRLHDGAWLLHRKLFIIDNETIITGSANPTKSGYYSNDENIVIIDDKTIATDLRRRLEAEDLFNETKKS
;
A
#
# COMPACT_ATOMS: atom_id res chain seq x y z
N MET A 1 -55.08 10.95 -35.49
CA MET A 1 -55.40 12.34 -35.93
C MET A 1 -55.06 13.27 -34.76
N ARG A 2 -53.91 13.87 -34.82
CA ARG A 2 -53.48 15.15 -34.29
C ARG A 2 -51.94 15.17 -34.29
N ILE A 3 -51.49 16.04 -35.10
CA ILE A 3 -50.14 16.37 -35.53
C ILE A 3 -49.56 17.29 -34.43
N ALA A 4 -48.33 17.11 -34.02
CA ALA A 4 -47.56 18.10 -33.25
C ALA A 4 -46.20 18.35 -33.93
N PHE A 5 -45.99 19.62 -34.31
CA PHE A 5 -44.82 20.16 -35.00
C PHE A 5 -43.60 20.31 -34.07
N PRO A 6 -42.39 20.26 -34.60
CA PRO A 6 -41.19 20.65 -33.86
C PRO A 6 -40.92 22.16 -34.03
N ILE A 7 -40.56 22.81 -32.95
CA ILE A 7 -40.13 24.23 -32.93
C ILE A 7 -38.61 24.25 -33.16
N LEU A 8 -38.24 24.86 -34.29
CA LEU A 8 -36.84 25.21 -34.62
C LEU A 8 -36.52 26.55 -33.95
N ILE A 9 -35.54 26.61 -33.07
CA ILE A 9 -34.98 27.90 -32.58
C ILE A 9 -33.71 28.18 -33.34
N VAL A 10 -33.78 29.20 -34.20
CA VAL A 10 -32.65 29.84 -34.90
C VAL A 10 -32.06 30.91 -33.99
N ALA A 11 -30.82 30.70 -33.54
CA ALA A 11 -30.06 31.74 -32.85
C ALA A 11 -29.30 32.60 -33.90
N ALA A 12 -29.68 33.85 -34.00
CA ALA A 12 -29.01 34.85 -34.86
C ALA A 12 -27.77 35.39 -34.16
N LEU A 13 -26.61 35.21 -34.79
CA LEU A 13 -25.35 35.87 -34.45
C LEU A 13 -25.44 37.35 -34.91
N ILE A 14 -25.42 38.29 -33.97
CA ILE A 14 -25.21 39.70 -34.25
C ILE A 14 -23.74 40.02 -34.08
N LEU A 15 -23.04 40.21 -35.17
CA LEU A 15 -21.71 40.79 -35.22
C LEU A 15 -21.84 42.32 -35.07
N TYR A 16 -21.40 42.88 -33.96
CA TYR A 16 -21.15 44.32 -33.83
C TYR A 16 -19.68 44.60 -34.08
N SER A 17 -19.40 45.23 -35.22
CA SER A 17 -18.13 45.87 -35.49
C SER A 17 -18.10 47.24 -34.79
N CYS A 18 -17.14 47.42 -33.91
CA CYS A 18 -16.84 48.74 -33.32
C CYS A 18 -15.45 49.16 -33.77
N GLU A 19 -15.37 49.94 -34.84
CA GLU A 19 -14.19 50.78 -35.14
C GLU A 19 -14.26 52.00 -34.25
N GLY A 20 -13.24 52.24 -33.44
CA GLY A 20 -13.21 53.44 -32.60
C GLY A 20 -11.85 53.76 -32.02
N LEU A 21 -11.12 54.61 -32.66
CA LEU A 21 -10.07 55.54 -32.19
C LEU A 21 -8.98 55.00 -31.24
N ILE A 22 -7.80 54.95 -31.83
CA ILE A 22 -6.50 54.89 -31.11
C ILE A 22 -6.26 56.26 -30.49
N THR A 23 -6.32 56.39 -29.18
CA THR A 23 -5.71 57.46 -28.40
C THR A 23 -4.61 56.83 -27.52
N GLY A 24 -3.40 57.42 -27.61
CA GLY A 24 -2.19 56.96 -26.99
C GLY A 24 -2.33 56.68 -25.47
N GLY A 25 -2.22 55.43 -25.11
CA GLY A 25 -2.07 55.00 -23.73
C GLY A 25 -0.61 54.60 -23.49
N THR A 26 0.03 55.33 -22.59
CA THR A 26 1.34 54.99 -22.03
C THR A 26 1.28 53.59 -21.46
N THR A 27 2.05 52.63 -22.04
CA THR A 27 2.30 51.31 -21.47
C THR A 27 3.02 51.50 -20.14
N ALA A 28 2.29 51.36 -19.05
CA ALA A 28 2.93 51.22 -17.74
C ALA A 28 3.72 49.94 -17.77
N PHE A 29 5.05 50.05 -17.75
CA PHE A 29 5.95 48.92 -17.48
C PHE A 29 5.60 48.41 -16.09
N LEU A 30 4.99 47.22 -16.01
CA LEU A 30 4.95 46.46 -14.76
C LEU A 30 6.41 46.09 -14.43
N PRO A 31 6.88 46.39 -13.23
CA PRO A 31 8.24 45.97 -12.86
C PRO A 31 8.34 44.44 -12.96
N ASP A 32 9.40 43.97 -13.61
CA ASP A 32 9.75 42.54 -13.63
C ASP A 32 9.83 42.03 -12.17
N VAL A 33 8.82 41.27 -11.76
CA VAL A 33 8.85 40.55 -10.49
C VAL A 33 9.82 39.39 -10.73
N PRO A 34 10.99 39.39 -10.09
CA PRO A 34 11.91 38.26 -10.26
C PRO A 34 11.17 36.98 -9.85
N PRO A 35 11.40 35.85 -10.55
CA PRO A 35 10.79 34.57 -10.18
C PRO A 35 11.10 34.31 -8.72
N ALA A 36 10.06 33.99 -7.94
CA ALA A 36 10.21 33.64 -6.53
C ALA A 36 11.31 32.58 -6.42
N ARG A 37 12.31 32.86 -5.59
CA ARG A 37 13.35 31.85 -5.30
C ARG A 37 12.63 30.58 -4.83
N PRO A 38 13.00 29.41 -5.36
CA PRO A 38 12.49 28.16 -4.82
C PRO A 38 12.70 28.18 -3.31
N GLN A 39 11.60 28.05 -2.57
CA GLN A 39 11.71 27.87 -1.12
C GLN A 39 12.60 26.64 -0.89
N PRO A 40 13.59 26.70 0.01
CA PRO A 40 14.34 25.52 0.35
C PRO A 40 13.32 24.44 0.75
N GLN A 41 13.34 23.30 0.06
CA GLN A 41 12.57 22.15 0.49
C GLN A 41 13.03 21.83 1.92
N PRO A 42 12.11 21.53 2.85
CA PRO A 42 12.48 21.12 4.19
C PRO A 42 13.49 19.97 4.06
N ASP A 43 14.56 20.06 4.84
CA ASP A 43 15.64 19.05 4.87
C ASP A 43 15.05 17.75 5.43
N ILE A 44 14.43 16.94 4.55
CA ILE A 44 13.76 15.70 4.94
C ILE A 44 14.85 14.69 5.26
N LYS A 45 14.98 14.35 6.54
CA LYS A 45 15.90 13.32 7.00
C LYS A 45 15.58 11.99 6.29
N PRO A 46 16.60 11.28 5.76
CA PRO A 46 16.39 9.96 5.18
C PRO A 46 15.67 9.00 6.14
N ALA A 47 14.71 8.26 5.63
CA ALA A 47 14.00 7.24 6.38
C ALA A 47 14.92 6.06 6.74
N ASP A 48 14.86 5.58 7.98
CA ASP A 48 15.49 4.32 8.40
C ASP A 48 14.50 3.18 8.18
N VAL A 49 14.76 2.34 7.18
CA VAL A 49 13.86 1.24 6.81
C VAL A 49 14.49 -0.09 7.19
N LYS A 50 13.74 -0.91 7.95
CA LYS A 50 14.14 -2.29 8.28
C LYS A 50 13.01 -3.25 7.94
N ILE A 51 13.35 -4.40 7.35
CA ILE A 51 12.39 -5.44 6.98
C ILE A 51 12.71 -6.72 7.76
N PHE A 52 11.69 -7.24 8.43
CA PHE A 52 11.72 -8.49 9.18
C PHE A 52 10.89 -9.54 8.48
N ILE A 53 11.44 -10.75 8.40
CA ILE A 53 10.80 -11.91 7.76
C ILE A 53 10.16 -12.77 8.85
N CYS A 54 8.85 -12.83 8.86
CA CYS A 54 8.07 -13.59 9.84
C CYS A 54 7.86 -15.04 9.35
N PRO A 55 7.84 -16.01 10.22
CA PRO A 55 7.95 -15.89 11.69
C PRO A 55 9.38 -15.89 12.21
N GLN A 56 10.41 -16.04 11.35
CA GLN A 56 11.81 -16.25 11.72
C GLN A 56 12.35 -15.11 12.61
N ASP A 57 11.99 -13.88 12.30
CA ASP A 57 12.43 -12.68 13.02
C ASP A 57 11.56 -12.33 14.24
N ASP A 58 10.66 -13.21 14.68
CA ASP A 58 9.70 -12.98 15.79
C ASP A 58 8.98 -11.61 15.68
N CYS A 59 8.30 -11.40 14.56
CA CYS A 59 7.64 -10.13 14.26
C CYS A 59 6.67 -9.66 15.35
N ALA A 60 5.92 -10.57 15.94
CA ALA A 60 5.00 -10.23 17.02
C ALA A 60 5.72 -9.76 18.30
N GLY A 61 6.85 -10.39 18.64
CA GLY A 61 7.71 -9.92 19.73
C GLY A 61 8.27 -8.54 19.46
N LYS A 62 8.79 -8.31 18.26
CA LYS A 62 9.29 -6.98 17.85
C LYS A 62 8.23 -5.89 17.93
N LEU A 63 7.02 -6.16 17.42
CA LEU A 63 5.91 -5.23 17.51
C LEU A 63 5.56 -4.91 18.97
N ALA A 64 5.47 -5.93 19.83
CA ALA A 64 5.20 -5.76 21.25
C ALA A 64 6.29 -4.92 21.94
N ASP A 65 7.58 -5.21 21.69
CA ASP A 65 8.72 -4.50 22.26
C ASP A 65 8.72 -3.01 21.84
N ILE A 66 8.42 -2.73 20.57
CA ILE A 66 8.37 -1.33 20.08
C ILE A 66 7.20 -0.60 20.74
N ILE A 67 6.00 -1.19 20.83
CA ILE A 67 4.87 -0.58 21.55
C ILE A 67 5.23 -0.33 23.02
N ASN A 68 5.85 -1.29 23.70
CA ASN A 68 6.23 -1.15 25.11
C ASN A 68 7.27 -0.05 25.35
N SER A 69 8.20 0.14 24.42
CA SER A 69 9.25 1.17 24.53
C SER A 69 8.78 2.56 24.12
N SER A 70 7.65 2.68 23.41
CA SER A 70 7.13 3.97 22.95
C SER A 70 6.54 4.82 24.07
N SER A 71 6.58 6.13 23.87
CA SER A 71 5.83 7.10 24.70
C SER A 71 4.38 7.20 24.25
N ASN A 72 4.12 7.02 22.96
CA ASN A 72 2.80 7.11 22.36
C ASN A 72 2.71 6.17 21.15
N ALA A 73 1.60 5.44 21.04
CA ALA A 73 1.33 4.59 19.88
C ALA A 73 -0.15 4.72 19.47
N ALA A 74 -0.43 4.54 18.17
CA ALA A 74 -1.79 4.41 17.64
C ALA A 74 -1.76 3.37 16.52
N CYS A 75 -2.70 2.43 16.48
CA CYS A 75 -2.67 1.34 15.52
C CYS A 75 -3.99 1.14 14.79
N ALA A 76 -3.90 0.80 13.49
CA ALA A 76 -4.98 0.20 12.71
C ALA A 76 -4.56 -1.24 12.36
N LEU A 77 -5.31 -2.22 12.86
CA LEU A 77 -4.96 -3.63 12.78
C LEU A 77 -6.18 -4.45 12.35
N TYR A 78 -6.06 -5.15 11.22
CA TYR A 78 -7.10 -6.07 10.76
C TYR A 78 -7.44 -7.11 11.83
N ALA A 79 -6.43 -7.75 12.43
CA ALA A 79 -6.62 -8.78 13.46
C ALA A 79 -5.60 -8.64 14.59
N LEU A 80 -6.04 -8.82 15.83
CA LEU A 80 -5.20 -8.71 17.01
C LEU A 80 -5.58 -9.81 18.02
N THR A 81 -4.83 -10.91 18.08
CA THR A 81 -5.05 -12.03 18.99
C THR A 81 -3.77 -12.60 19.60
N GLU A 82 -2.60 -12.09 19.20
CA GLU A 82 -1.30 -12.49 19.76
C GLU A 82 -1.14 -11.95 21.19
N PRO A 83 -0.89 -12.80 22.20
CA PRO A 83 -0.95 -12.38 23.60
C PRO A 83 0.03 -11.28 23.99
N ARG A 84 1.25 -11.27 23.45
CA ARG A 84 2.28 -10.26 23.79
C ARG A 84 1.87 -8.90 23.27
N VAL A 85 1.39 -8.83 22.01
CA VAL A 85 0.92 -7.58 21.41
C VAL A 85 -0.35 -7.08 22.09
N LEU A 86 -1.29 -7.98 22.41
CA LEU A 86 -2.49 -7.66 23.21
C LEU A 86 -2.12 -7.03 24.55
N ALA A 87 -1.19 -7.64 25.30
CA ALA A 87 -0.74 -7.11 26.57
C ALA A 87 -0.14 -5.71 26.41
N SER A 88 0.77 -5.53 25.44
CA SER A 88 1.41 -4.23 25.16
C SER A 88 0.40 -3.13 24.81
N VAL A 89 -0.60 -3.46 23.98
CA VAL A 89 -1.66 -2.53 23.58
C VAL A 89 -2.55 -2.15 24.79
N GLN A 90 -2.88 -3.12 25.65
CA GLN A 90 -3.69 -2.87 26.84
C GLN A 90 -2.92 -2.07 27.90
N ASP A 91 -1.68 -2.46 28.19
CA ASP A 91 -0.83 -1.79 29.20
C ASP A 91 -0.51 -0.33 28.83
N LYS A 92 -0.41 -0.04 27.55
CA LYS A 92 -0.17 1.31 27.01
C LYS A 92 -1.44 2.08 26.66
N ALA A 93 -2.63 1.46 26.81
CA ALA A 93 -3.92 2.03 26.40
C ALA A 93 -3.88 2.58 24.97
N VAL A 94 -3.32 1.80 24.03
CA VAL A 94 -3.12 2.23 22.64
C VAL A 94 -4.47 2.44 21.95
N PRO A 95 -4.75 3.64 21.40
CA PRO A 95 -5.94 3.86 20.59
C PRO A 95 -5.92 2.99 19.32
N LEU A 96 -7.02 2.29 19.05
CA LEU A 96 -7.12 1.29 18.00
C LEU A 96 -8.18 1.59 16.95
N VAL A 97 -7.90 1.21 15.72
CA VAL A 97 -8.89 0.91 14.69
C VAL A 97 -8.80 -0.59 14.39
N LEU A 98 -9.89 -1.31 14.45
CA LEU A 98 -9.94 -2.77 14.27
C LEU A 98 -11.01 -3.13 13.24
N ASP A 99 -10.79 -4.23 12.51
CA ASP A 99 -11.85 -4.81 11.67
C ASP A 99 -12.91 -5.49 12.55
N GLN A 100 -14.19 -5.26 12.22
CA GLN A 100 -15.31 -5.76 13.03
C GLN A 100 -15.46 -7.27 12.98
N SER A 101 -15.09 -7.91 11.85
CA SER A 101 -15.31 -9.34 11.62
C SER A 101 -14.38 -10.22 12.45
N VAL A 102 -13.18 -9.70 12.77
CA VAL A 102 -12.10 -10.44 13.46
C VAL A 102 -11.81 -9.92 14.87
N ALA A 103 -12.54 -8.90 15.31
CA ALA A 103 -12.40 -8.38 16.67
C ALA A 103 -12.82 -9.46 17.69
N ASP A 104 -11.93 -9.80 18.61
CA ASP A 104 -12.29 -10.69 19.71
C ASP A 104 -13.23 -9.94 20.68
N LYS A 105 -14.52 -10.26 20.58
CA LYS A 105 -15.57 -9.66 21.43
C LYS A 105 -15.38 -9.89 22.94
N LYS A 106 -14.44 -10.77 23.33
CA LYS A 106 -14.09 -11.01 24.74
C LYS A 106 -13.01 -10.07 25.24
N VAL A 107 -12.24 -9.46 24.35
CA VAL A 107 -11.21 -8.48 24.69
C VAL A 107 -11.84 -7.09 24.67
N LYS A 108 -11.74 -6.39 25.80
CA LYS A 108 -12.16 -4.99 25.88
C LYS A 108 -10.95 -4.09 25.71
N PHE A 109 -11.07 -3.16 24.79
CA PHE A 109 -10.09 -2.09 24.56
C PHE A 109 -10.72 -0.78 25.09
N GLU A 110 -9.92 0.04 25.75
CA GLU A 110 -10.43 1.31 26.33
C GLU A 110 -10.76 2.34 25.24
N ASP A 111 -9.95 2.39 24.18
CA ASP A 111 -10.12 3.32 23.05
C ASP A 111 -9.98 2.56 21.73
N ALA A 112 -11.02 1.85 21.31
CA ALA A 112 -11.08 1.18 20.03
C ALA A 112 -12.34 1.57 19.27
N ILE A 113 -12.17 1.83 17.96
CA ILE A 113 -13.26 1.87 17.00
C ILE A 113 -13.17 0.66 16.06
N PHE A 114 -14.28 0.31 15.48
CA PHE A 114 -14.39 -0.84 14.58
C PHE A 114 -14.87 -0.38 13.22
N GLY A 115 -14.27 -0.92 12.16
CA GLY A 115 -14.75 -0.71 10.80
C GLY A 115 -16.23 -1.11 10.67
N PRO A 116 -16.96 -0.52 9.73
CA PRO A 116 -18.39 -0.79 9.56
C PRO A 116 -18.66 -2.22 9.11
N GLU A 117 -19.85 -2.73 9.45
CA GLU A 117 -20.29 -4.06 9.03
C GLU A 117 -20.38 -4.17 7.50
N GLY A 118 -19.83 -5.24 6.94
CA GLY A 118 -19.81 -5.48 5.49
C GLY A 118 -18.69 -4.79 4.74
N HIS A 119 -17.87 -4.01 5.42
CA HIS A 119 -16.63 -3.44 4.91
C HIS A 119 -15.42 -4.14 5.55
N THR A 120 -14.28 -4.15 4.88
CA THR A 120 -13.05 -4.76 5.40
C THR A 120 -11.99 -3.67 5.64
N MET A 121 -11.73 -3.36 6.90
CA MET A 121 -10.58 -2.58 7.32
C MET A 121 -9.37 -3.54 7.42
N HIS A 122 -8.62 -3.65 6.33
CA HIS A 122 -7.55 -4.66 6.21
C HIS A 122 -6.15 -4.11 6.45
N ASP A 123 -6.03 -2.88 6.89
CA ASP A 123 -4.76 -2.27 7.28
C ASP A 123 -4.05 -3.01 8.41
N LYS A 124 -2.75 -2.89 8.43
CA LYS A 124 -1.86 -3.46 9.45
C LYS A 124 -0.73 -2.50 9.71
N PHE A 125 -1.00 -1.47 10.52
CA PHE A 125 0.06 -0.54 10.87
C PHE A 125 -0.07 0.01 12.30
N CYS A 126 1.05 0.47 12.83
CA CYS A 126 1.13 1.27 14.04
C CYS A 126 1.99 2.50 13.79
N ILE A 127 1.57 3.64 14.34
CA ILE A 127 2.31 4.89 14.36
C ILE A 127 2.92 5.03 15.75
N ILE A 128 4.22 5.21 15.83
CA ILE A 128 4.99 5.24 17.07
C ILE A 128 5.60 6.62 17.25
N ASP A 129 5.26 7.27 18.35
CA ASP A 129 5.77 8.60 18.76
C ASP A 129 5.62 9.72 17.69
N GLY A 130 4.85 9.45 16.62
CA GLY A 130 4.73 10.34 15.45
C GLY A 130 6.00 10.40 14.58
N GLU A 131 6.95 9.50 14.80
CA GLU A 131 8.26 9.49 14.14
C GLU A 131 8.57 8.19 13.40
N GLU A 132 7.91 7.08 13.77
CA GLU A 132 8.10 5.77 13.15
C GLU A 132 6.76 5.14 12.80
N VAL A 133 6.76 4.37 11.70
CA VAL A 133 5.63 3.52 11.30
C VAL A 133 6.08 2.07 11.30
N ILE A 134 5.22 1.20 11.81
CA ILE A 134 5.34 -0.25 11.66
C ILE A 134 4.21 -0.69 10.74
N THR A 135 4.53 -1.38 9.66
CA THR A 135 3.54 -1.85 8.67
C THR A 135 3.96 -3.17 8.02
N GLY A 136 3.27 -3.61 6.98
CA GLY A 136 3.56 -4.83 6.22
C GLY A 136 2.36 -5.75 6.08
N SER A 137 2.61 -7.03 5.86
CA SER A 137 1.55 -8.04 5.73
C SER A 137 1.19 -8.72 7.06
N HIS A 138 2.00 -8.52 8.11
CA HIS A 138 1.88 -9.24 9.38
C HIS A 138 0.64 -8.87 10.17
N ASN A 139 -0.23 -9.86 10.41
CA ASN A 139 -1.29 -9.77 11.40
C ASN A 139 -0.77 -10.24 12.76
N PRO A 140 -0.86 -9.44 13.84
CA PRO A 140 -0.46 -9.88 15.17
C PRO A 140 -1.49 -10.87 15.76
N THR A 141 -1.47 -12.08 15.21
CA THR A 141 -2.33 -13.20 15.63
C THR A 141 -1.51 -14.36 16.16
N ARG A 142 -2.18 -15.33 16.79
CA ARG A 142 -1.54 -16.57 17.28
C ARG A 142 -1.05 -17.48 16.15
N ASN A 143 -1.55 -17.28 14.94
CA ASN A 143 -1.13 -18.04 13.77
C ASN A 143 0.24 -17.56 13.30
N LYS A 144 1.10 -18.52 12.97
CA LYS A 144 2.37 -18.23 12.30
C LYS A 144 2.13 -18.25 10.81
N ASN A 145 2.53 -17.17 10.15
CA ASN A 145 2.46 -17.06 8.69
C ASN A 145 3.79 -16.56 8.16
N HIS A 146 4.05 -16.80 6.89
CA HIS A 146 5.14 -16.15 6.16
C HIS A 146 4.69 -14.75 5.78
N ASP A 147 5.07 -13.80 6.61
CA ASP A 147 4.72 -12.40 6.50
C ASP A 147 5.98 -11.50 6.41
N LEU A 148 5.77 -10.21 6.20
CA LEU A 148 6.76 -9.17 6.40
C LEU A 148 6.26 -8.19 7.46
N LEU A 149 7.17 -7.77 8.34
CA LEU A 149 7.01 -6.62 9.21
C LEU A 149 8.07 -5.58 8.82
N ILE A 150 7.67 -4.34 8.66
CA ILE A 150 8.53 -3.24 8.21
C ILE A 150 8.47 -2.14 9.24
N THR A 151 9.63 -1.62 9.65
CA THR A 151 9.70 -0.40 10.44
C THR A 151 10.29 0.71 9.57
N ILE A 152 9.70 1.90 9.66
CA ILE A 152 10.03 3.07 8.84
C ILE A 152 10.22 4.27 9.77
N GLY A 153 11.46 4.56 10.14
CA GLY A 153 11.81 5.74 10.95
C GLY A 153 11.76 7.00 10.09
N SER A 154 10.60 7.66 10.03
CA SER A 154 10.35 8.88 9.28
C SER A 154 9.10 9.60 9.75
N SER A 155 9.23 10.80 10.29
CA SER A 155 8.10 11.63 10.68
C SER A 155 7.21 12.03 9.49
N ALA A 156 7.79 12.13 8.28
CA ALA A 156 7.03 12.43 7.07
C ALA A 156 6.10 11.27 6.69
N ILE A 157 6.61 10.02 6.71
CA ILE A 157 5.79 8.82 6.50
C ILE A 157 4.78 8.65 7.65
N ALA A 158 5.22 8.86 8.91
CA ALA A 158 4.31 8.79 10.06
C ALA A 158 3.13 9.77 9.95
N THR A 159 3.36 10.96 9.35
CA THR A 159 2.30 11.93 9.09
C THR A 159 1.29 11.40 8.08
N VAL A 160 1.74 10.76 7.00
CA VAL A 160 0.87 10.16 5.98
C VAL A 160 -0.02 9.07 6.60
N TYR A 161 0.56 8.15 7.36
CA TYR A 161 -0.19 7.11 8.08
C TYR A 161 -1.14 7.68 9.15
N LYS A 162 -0.76 8.81 9.76
CA LYS A 162 -1.61 9.50 10.73
C LYS A 162 -2.84 10.13 10.08
N ASP A 163 -2.70 10.70 8.89
CA ASP A 163 -3.84 11.27 8.16
C ASP A 163 -4.86 10.17 7.87
N GLU A 164 -4.45 9.01 7.36
CA GLU A 164 -5.30 7.84 7.14
C GLU A 164 -5.94 7.33 8.44
N TYR A 165 -5.13 7.15 9.48
CA TYR A 165 -5.63 6.74 10.80
C TYR A 165 -6.72 7.68 11.33
N LEU A 166 -6.56 8.99 11.14
CA LEU A 166 -7.54 9.99 11.58
C LEU A 166 -8.80 9.99 10.72
N GLU A 167 -8.74 9.65 9.43
CA GLU A 167 -9.91 9.45 8.59
C GLU A 167 -10.74 8.28 9.11
N MET A 168 -10.11 7.12 9.35
CA MET A 168 -10.78 5.96 9.96
C MET A 168 -11.36 6.29 11.35
N ARG A 169 -10.63 7.04 12.19
CA ARG A 169 -11.14 7.51 13.50
C ARG A 169 -12.31 8.48 13.37
N GLY A 170 -12.43 9.15 12.23
CA GLY A 170 -13.57 9.99 11.85
C GLY A 170 -14.72 9.25 11.17
N ASP A 171 -14.71 7.90 11.22
CA ASP A 171 -15.72 7.03 10.59
C ASP A 171 -15.73 7.09 9.07
N ILE A 172 -14.58 7.37 8.46
CA ILE A 172 -14.38 7.33 7.01
C ILE A 172 -13.61 6.05 6.68
N PHE A 173 -14.28 5.13 5.99
CA PHE A 173 -13.76 3.83 5.55
C PHE A 173 -14.11 3.60 4.08
N GLY A 174 -13.26 2.83 3.37
CA GLY A 174 -13.52 2.44 1.98
C GLY A 174 -13.40 3.58 0.99
N GLY A 175 -12.62 4.59 1.31
CA GLY A 175 -12.36 5.78 0.50
C GLY A 175 -12.37 7.04 1.35
N GLY A 176 -11.47 7.93 1.07
CA GLY A 176 -11.26 9.19 1.79
C GLY A 176 -10.66 10.23 0.87
N LYS A 177 -9.58 10.85 1.29
CA LYS A 177 -8.82 11.79 0.46
C LYS A 177 -7.60 11.09 -0.10
N PRO A 178 -7.28 11.30 -1.39
CA PRO A 178 -6.03 10.81 -1.94
C PRO A 178 -4.84 11.20 -1.07
N THR A 179 -3.96 10.23 -0.86
CA THR A 179 -2.76 10.43 -0.06
C THR A 179 -1.92 11.55 -0.64
N LYS A 180 -1.47 12.46 0.21
CA LYS A 180 -0.46 13.43 -0.20
C LYS A 180 0.87 12.70 -0.35
N THR A 181 1.00 11.99 -1.46
CA THR A 181 2.16 11.15 -1.75
C THR A 181 3.45 11.96 -1.68
N VAL A 182 4.31 11.62 -0.73
CA VAL A 182 5.64 12.19 -0.60
C VAL A 182 6.64 11.05 -0.76
N ALA A 183 7.51 11.15 -1.76
CA ALA A 183 8.67 10.28 -1.84
C ALA A 183 9.70 10.77 -0.79
N VAL A 184 9.83 10.03 0.29
CA VAL A 184 10.79 10.33 1.36
C VAL A 184 12.13 9.66 1.03
N PRO A 185 13.27 10.38 1.04
CA PRO A 185 14.55 9.75 0.76
C PRO A 185 14.85 8.64 1.77
N THR A 186 15.47 7.56 1.31
CA THR A 186 16.18 6.56 2.12
C THR A 186 17.69 6.81 2.02
N LYS A 187 18.49 5.87 2.45
CA LYS A 187 19.95 6.00 2.33
C LYS A 187 20.40 5.98 0.87
N GLU A 188 19.79 5.18 0.02
CA GLU A 188 20.20 4.96 -1.39
C GLU A 188 19.08 5.13 -2.39
N GLY A 189 17.91 5.65 -1.95
CA GLY A 189 16.75 5.79 -2.79
C GLY A 189 15.61 6.55 -2.14
N SER A 190 14.38 6.02 -2.22
CA SER A 190 13.20 6.64 -1.61
C SER A 190 12.16 5.61 -1.16
N ILE A 191 11.28 6.06 -0.28
CA ILE A 191 10.08 5.30 0.13
C ILE A 191 8.82 6.15 -0.06
N THR A 192 7.76 5.50 -0.53
CA THR A 192 6.44 6.10 -0.74
C THR A 192 5.39 5.21 -0.08
N ALA A 193 4.41 5.81 0.60
CA ALA A 193 3.24 5.13 1.12
C ALA A 193 2.00 5.50 0.30
N LEU A 194 1.11 4.54 0.09
CA LEU A 194 -0.19 4.66 -0.59
C LEU A 194 -1.26 4.02 0.28
N PHE A 195 -2.48 4.54 0.20
CA PHE A 195 -3.65 3.93 0.82
C PHE A 195 -4.72 3.63 -0.24
N CYS A 196 -5.23 2.42 -0.22
CA CYS A 196 -6.28 1.96 -1.12
C CYS A 196 -7.61 1.92 -0.34
N PRO A 197 -8.70 2.34 -0.97
CA PRO A 197 -8.88 2.72 -2.37
C PRO A 197 -8.67 4.22 -2.66
N ASP A 198 -8.17 5.02 -1.73
CA ASP A 198 -8.01 6.47 -1.87
C ASP A 198 -7.04 6.85 -3.00
N ASP A 199 -5.97 6.08 -3.13
CA ASP A 199 -5.01 6.19 -4.21
C ASP A 199 -5.31 5.18 -5.32
N PRO A 200 -4.92 5.45 -6.58
CA PRO A 200 -5.06 4.51 -7.68
C PRO A 200 -4.02 3.37 -7.57
N CYS A 201 -4.18 2.52 -6.53
CA CYS A 201 -3.19 1.52 -6.13
C CYS A 201 -2.86 0.52 -7.25
N GLU A 202 -3.87 -0.05 -7.93
CA GLU A 202 -3.63 -1.03 -8.99
C GLU A 202 -2.86 -0.42 -10.15
N GLU A 203 -3.23 0.80 -10.55
CA GLU A 203 -2.58 1.53 -11.64
C GLU A 203 -1.12 1.86 -11.31
N ILE A 204 -0.83 2.26 -10.06
CA ILE A 204 0.53 2.55 -9.62
C ILE A 204 1.38 1.28 -9.59
N VAL A 205 0.87 0.18 -9.00
CA VAL A 205 1.58 -1.11 -8.97
C VAL A 205 1.81 -1.61 -10.39
N LYS A 206 0.78 -1.54 -11.25
CA LYS A 206 0.88 -1.90 -12.67
C LYS A 206 1.96 -1.09 -13.39
N ASP A 207 1.97 0.23 -13.25
CA ASP A 207 2.96 1.11 -13.88
C ASP A 207 4.40 0.75 -13.47
N ARG A 208 4.62 0.40 -12.19
CA ARG A 208 5.93 -0.07 -11.72
C ARG A 208 6.34 -1.41 -12.35
N LEU A 209 5.41 -2.36 -12.49
CA LEU A 209 5.66 -3.63 -13.16
C LEU A 209 5.93 -3.46 -14.65
N ASP A 210 5.18 -2.59 -15.33
CA ASP A 210 5.35 -2.30 -16.77
C ASP A 210 6.69 -1.63 -17.08
N ARG A 211 7.32 -0.98 -16.12
CA ARG A 211 8.64 -0.33 -16.23
C ARG A 211 9.79 -1.23 -15.81
N ALA A 212 9.53 -2.48 -15.44
CA ALA A 212 10.60 -3.42 -15.13
C ALA A 212 11.53 -3.60 -16.33
N GLU A 213 12.84 -3.63 -16.09
CA GLU A 213 13.87 -3.71 -17.12
C GLU A 213 14.56 -5.08 -17.19
N SER A 214 14.61 -5.81 -16.07
CA SER A 214 15.38 -7.06 -15.98
C SER A 214 14.63 -8.20 -15.30
N SER A 215 13.91 -7.95 -14.22
CA SER A 215 13.32 -9.04 -13.44
C SER A 215 12.11 -8.62 -12.60
N ILE A 216 11.19 -9.58 -12.41
CA ILE A 216 10.09 -9.47 -11.44
C ILE A 216 10.05 -10.76 -10.61
N PHE A 217 10.16 -10.61 -9.31
CA PHE A 217 9.88 -11.68 -8.36
C PHE A 217 8.67 -11.30 -7.51
N PHE A 218 7.76 -12.25 -7.29
CA PHE A 218 6.60 -11.97 -6.45
C PHE A 218 6.26 -13.12 -5.50
N GLN A 219 5.68 -12.75 -4.36
CA GLN A 219 5.03 -13.66 -3.42
C GLN A 219 3.66 -13.09 -3.07
N ALA A 220 2.59 -13.84 -3.34
CA ALA A 220 1.23 -13.37 -3.16
C ALA A 220 0.35 -14.38 -2.43
N PHE A 221 -0.33 -13.91 -1.37
CA PHE A 221 -1.33 -14.71 -0.68
C PHE A 221 -2.53 -14.96 -1.60
N SER A 222 -3.31 -13.95 -1.94
CA SER A 222 -4.41 -14.03 -2.90
C SER A 222 -4.10 -13.18 -4.12
N PHE A 223 -4.16 -13.77 -5.32
CA PHE A 223 -3.82 -13.08 -6.56
C PHE A 223 -4.90 -13.29 -7.61
N THR A 224 -5.76 -12.29 -7.81
CA THR A 224 -6.88 -12.35 -8.75
C THR A 224 -6.95 -11.16 -9.70
N SER A 225 -6.04 -10.17 -9.62
CA SER A 225 -6.00 -9.03 -10.53
C SER A 225 -5.53 -9.46 -11.92
N ASP A 226 -6.41 -9.31 -12.91
CA ASP A 226 -6.11 -9.54 -14.32
C ASP A 226 -5.09 -8.54 -14.86
N ALA A 227 -5.16 -7.28 -14.43
CA ALA A 227 -4.27 -6.21 -14.87
C ALA A 227 -2.82 -6.46 -14.44
N ILE A 228 -2.62 -6.81 -13.17
CA ILE A 228 -1.29 -7.14 -12.63
C ILE A 228 -0.73 -8.41 -13.27
N ALA A 229 -1.55 -9.46 -13.43
CA ALA A 229 -1.12 -10.68 -14.11
C ALA A 229 -0.71 -10.41 -15.57
N GLN A 230 -1.46 -9.56 -16.28
CA GLN A 230 -1.13 -9.19 -17.66
C GLN A 230 0.20 -8.44 -17.75
N SER A 231 0.50 -7.51 -16.85
CA SER A 231 1.80 -6.83 -16.79
C SER A 231 2.96 -7.82 -16.61
N ILE A 232 2.79 -8.78 -15.67
CA ILE A 232 3.78 -9.82 -15.40
C ILE A 232 4.00 -10.71 -16.65
N ILE A 233 2.94 -11.12 -17.33
CA ILE A 233 3.03 -11.91 -18.58
C ILE A 233 3.75 -11.10 -19.66
N THR A 234 3.38 -9.84 -19.86
CA THR A 234 4.02 -8.97 -20.84
C THR A 234 5.52 -8.79 -20.56
N SER A 235 5.90 -8.63 -19.31
CA SER A 235 7.32 -8.56 -18.91
C SER A 235 8.06 -9.86 -19.27
N LYS A 236 7.44 -11.02 -19.02
CA LYS A 236 7.99 -12.32 -19.39
C LYS A 236 8.15 -12.47 -20.90
N ASP A 237 7.15 -12.05 -21.69
CA ASP A 237 7.17 -12.11 -23.15
C ASP A 237 8.25 -11.18 -23.74
N ASN A 238 8.54 -10.06 -23.06
CA ASN A 238 9.63 -9.15 -23.37
C ASN A 238 11.03 -9.67 -22.97
N GLY A 239 11.10 -10.88 -22.38
CA GLY A 239 12.35 -11.56 -22.05
C GLY A 239 12.89 -11.29 -20.65
N LEU A 240 12.12 -10.63 -19.77
CA LEU A 240 12.54 -10.43 -18.38
C LEU A 240 12.54 -11.76 -17.60
N GLN A 241 13.35 -11.81 -16.56
CA GLN A 241 13.35 -12.92 -15.61
C GLN A 241 12.18 -12.77 -14.64
N VAL A 242 11.14 -13.58 -14.81
CA VAL A 242 9.96 -13.53 -13.98
C VAL A 242 9.80 -14.84 -13.20
N SER A 243 9.53 -14.77 -11.92
CA SER A 243 9.22 -15.94 -11.08
C SER A 243 8.37 -15.55 -9.87
N GLY A 244 7.63 -16.52 -9.32
CA GLY A 244 6.80 -16.22 -8.16
C GLY A 244 6.33 -17.43 -7.38
N VAL A 245 5.68 -17.15 -6.25
CA VAL A 245 5.04 -18.13 -5.37
C VAL A 245 3.68 -17.59 -4.95
N THR A 246 2.64 -18.42 -5.02
CA THR A 246 1.31 -18.10 -4.50
C THR A 246 0.86 -19.14 -3.47
N GLU A 247 -0.09 -18.79 -2.62
CA GLU A 247 -0.63 -19.68 -1.59
C GLU A 247 -1.64 -20.67 -2.19
N GLU A 248 -1.42 -21.99 -1.99
CA GLU A 248 -2.32 -23.02 -2.52
C GLU A 248 -3.74 -22.89 -1.96
N GLY A 249 -3.88 -22.54 -0.68
CA GLY A 249 -5.16 -22.38 -0.02
C GLY A 249 -6.03 -21.23 -0.58
N GLN A 250 -5.46 -20.38 -1.43
CA GLN A 250 -6.17 -19.26 -2.10
C GLN A 250 -6.52 -19.56 -3.55
N GLU A 251 -6.22 -20.76 -4.03
CA GLU A 251 -6.57 -21.14 -5.40
C GLU A 251 -8.09 -21.22 -5.59
N SER A 252 -8.55 -20.62 -6.66
CA SER A 252 -9.96 -20.55 -7.06
C SER A 252 -10.06 -20.35 -8.58
N GLN A 253 -11.26 -20.38 -9.11
CA GLN A 253 -11.52 -20.08 -10.53
C GLN A 253 -11.10 -18.65 -10.95
N TYR A 254 -10.84 -17.76 -9.99
CA TYR A 254 -10.41 -16.37 -10.21
C TYR A 254 -8.91 -16.19 -10.01
N SER A 255 -8.20 -17.20 -9.48
CA SER A 255 -6.77 -17.16 -9.27
C SER A 255 -6.01 -17.00 -10.59
N GLN A 256 -4.95 -16.21 -10.56
CA GLN A 256 -4.07 -16.01 -11.72
C GLN A 256 -2.98 -17.09 -11.84
N PHE A 257 -2.86 -18.02 -10.91
CA PHE A 257 -1.82 -19.04 -10.92
C PHE A 257 -1.79 -19.84 -12.24
N THR A 258 -2.93 -20.42 -12.64
CA THR A 258 -3.02 -21.22 -13.87
C THR A 258 -2.60 -20.41 -15.10
N ARG A 259 -3.11 -19.18 -15.23
CA ARG A 259 -2.79 -18.28 -16.34
C ARG A 259 -1.30 -17.93 -16.41
N LEU A 260 -0.69 -17.61 -15.27
CA LEU A 260 0.74 -17.30 -15.19
C LEU A 260 1.61 -18.52 -15.52
N ASN A 261 1.24 -19.70 -14.97
CA ASN A 261 1.94 -20.94 -15.23
C ASN A 261 1.88 -21.38 -16.72
N GLU A 262 0.69 -21.29 -17.34
CA GLU A 262 0.49 -21.57 -18.76
C GLU A 262 1.24 -20.59 -19.67
N SER A 263 1.52 -19.36 -19.20
CA SER A 263 2.36 -18.39 -19.90
C SER A 263 3.87 -18.69 -19.75
N GLY A 264 4.23 -19.82 -19.14
CA GLY A 264 5.63 -20.25 -19.00
C GLY A 264 6.42 -19.48 -17.94
N ILE A 265 5.74 -18.86 -16.98
CA ILE A 265 6.38 -18.22 -15.82
C ILE A 265 6.67 -19.30 -14.78
N PRO A 266 7.91 -19.40 -14.26
CA PRO A 266 8.22 -20.27 -13.12
C PRO A 266 7.48 -19.80 -11.87
N ILE A 267 6.28 -20.31 -11.66
CA ILE A 267 5.45 -20.05 -10.48
C ILE A 267 5.19 -21.35 -9.73
N ARG A 268 5.13 -21.27 -8.40
CA ARG A 268 4.85 -22.43 -7.53
C ARG A 268 3.69 -22.10 -6.59
N LEU A 269 2.95 -23.14 -6.22
CA LEU A 269 2.02 -23.10 -5.09
C LEU A 269 2.78 -23.41 -3.81
N HIS A 270 2.55 -22.60 -2.79
CA HIS A 270 3.02 -22.87 -1.44
C HIS A 270 1.93 -23.64 -0.69
N ASP A 271 2.28 -24.82 -0.19
CA ASP A 271 1.40 -25.73 0.53
C ASP A 271 1.95 -26.13 1.92
N GLY A 272 2.86 -25.32 2.46
CA GLY A 272 3.54 -25.55 3.73
C GLY A 272 2.64 -25.50 4.96
N ALA A 273 3.24 -25.68 6.14
CA ALA A 273 2.53 -25.70 7.43
C ALA A 273 2.00 -24.33 7.85
N TRP A 274 2.62 -23.26 7.38
CA TRP A 274 2.24 -21.88 7.64
C TRP A 274 1.84 -21.19 6.32
N LEU A 275 0.83 -20.37 6.33
CA LEU A 275 0.35 -19.69 5.12
C LEU A 275 1.40 -18.71 4.57
N LEU A 276 1.61 -18.74 3.27
CA LEU A 276 2.31 -17.67 2.58
C LEU A 276 1.39 -16.43 2.50
N HIS A 277 1.53 -15.54 3.47
CA HIS A 277 0.60 -14.40 3.60
C HIS A 277 1.18 -13.07 3.08
N ARG A 278 2.34 -13.09 2.45
CA ARG A 278 2.99 -11.91 1.83
C ARG A 278 2.20 -11.37 0.65
N LYS A 279 2.33 -10.07 0.41
CA LYS A 279 1.90 -9.34 -0.77
C LYS A 279 3.11 -8.54 -1.21
N LEU A 280 3.93 -9.16 -2.06
CA LEU A 280 5.28 -8.68 -2.35
C LEU A 280 5.58 -8.77 -3.84
N PHE A 281 6.10 -7.67 -4.40
CA PHE A 281 6.81 -7.65 -5.67
C PHE A 281 8.22 -7.09 -5.44
N ILE A 282 9.22 -7.70 -6.02
CA ILE A 282 10.59 -7.17 -6.11
C ILE A 282 10.90 -7.03 -7.59
N ILE A 283 11.13 -5.80 -8.02
CA ILE A 283 11.36 -5.42 -9.42
C ILE A 283 12.83 -5.05 -9.57
N ASP A 284 13.54 -5.66 -10.50
CA ASP A 284 14.94 -5.40 -10.89
C ASP A 284 15.95 -5.53 -9.73
N ASN A 285 15.57 -6.14 -8.61
CA ASN A 285 16.28 -6.10 -7.33
C ASN A 285 16.58 -4.66 -6.85
N GLU A 286 15.74 -3.70 -7.22
CA GLU A 286 15.88 -2.28 -6.88
C GLU A 286 14.62 -1.72 -6.22
N THR A 287 13.43 -2.19 -6.61
CA THR A 287 12.15 -1.74 -6.05
C THR A 287 11.43 -2.86 -5.33
N ILE A 288 10.95 -2.58 -4.13
CA ILE A 288 10.04 -3.43 -3.35
C ILE A 288 8.66 -2.77 -3.34
N ILE A 289 7.62 -3.54 -3.64
CA ILE A 289 6.23 -3.16 -3.42
C ILE A 289 5.63 -4.17 -2.47
N THR A 290 5.15 -3.72 -1.30
CA THR A 290 4.55 -4.60 -0.30
C THR A 290 3.61 -3.82 0.63
N GLY A 291 2.90 -4.51 1.51
CA GLY A 291 1.94 -3.92 2.44
C GLY A 291 0.86 -4.91 2.82
N SER A 292 -0.32 -4.40 3.10
CA SER A 292 -1.49 -5.21 3.44
C SER A 292 -2.27 -5.66 2.19
N ALA A 293 -2.21 -4.91 1.09
CA ALA A 293 -3.03 -5.07 -0.10
C ALA A 293 -2.71 -6.34 -0.89
N ASN A 294 -3.66 -7.27 -0.95
CA ASN A 294 -3.58 -8.37 -1.91
C ASN A 294 -3.74 -7.85 -3.34
N PRO A 295 -3.05 -8.42 -4.34
CA PRO A 295 -3.29 -8.08 -5.75
C PRO A 295 -4.65 -8.66 -6.22
N THR A 296 -5.72 -8.07 -5.73
CA THR A 296 -7.12 -8.43 -5.99
C THR A 296 -7.96 -7.18 -6.18
N LYS A 297 -9.14 -7.33 -6.80
CA LYS A 297 -10.09 -6.22 -6.92
C LYS A 297 -10.47 -5.64 -5.55
N SER A 298 -10.70 -6.48 -4.54
CA SER A 298 -11.06 -6.00 -3.20
C SER A 298 -9.91 -5.26 -2.54
N GLY A 299 -8.68 -5.76 -2.69
CA GLY A 299 -7.48 -5.15 -2.11
C GLY A 299 -7.13 -3.78 -2.71
N TYR A 300 -7.51 -3.52 -3.96
CA TYR A 300 -7.20 -2.23 -4.59
C TYR A 300 -8.36 -1.23 -4.61
N TYR A 301 -9.63 -1.70 -4.53
CA TYR A 301 -10.79 -0.84 -4.80
C TYR A 301 -11.87 -0.87 -3.72
N SER A 302 -11.73 -1.68 -2.68
CA SER A 302 -12.83 -1.85 -1.73
C SER A 302 -12.43 -1.88 -0.26
N ASN A 303 -11.30 -2.51 0.09
CA ASN A 303 -10.84 -2.58 1.46
C ASN A 303 -10.02 -1.33 1.82
N ASP A 304 -9.91 -1.01 3.11
CA ASP A 304 -8.85 -0.11 3.56
C ASP A 304 -7.54 -0.90 3.64
N GLU A 305 -6.57 -0.53 2.83
CA GLU A 305 -5.28 -1.20 2.68
C GLU A 305 -4.15 -0.19 2.56
N ASN A 306 -2.95 -0.58 2.94
CA ASN A 306 -1.76 0.22 2.67
C ASN A 306 -0.75 -0.51 1.80
N ILE A 307 0.00 0.26 1.01
CA ILE A 307 1.13 -0.21 0.21
C ILE A 307 2.33 0.69 0.51
N VAL A 308 3.49 0.10 0.64
CA VAL A 308 4.76 0.83 0.60
C VAL A 308 5.54 0.42 -0.65
N ILE A 309 6.09 1.44 -1.32
CA ILE A 309 7.02 1.29 -2.43
C ILE A 309 8.37 1.77 -1.95
N ILE A 310 9.37 0.89 -1.95
CA ILE A 310 10.72 1.16 -1.50
C ILE A 310 11.63 1.04 -2.72
N ASP A 311 12.03 2.18 -3.26
CA ASP A 311 12.99 2.30 -4.35
C ASP A 311 14.41 2.42 -3.74
N ASP A 312 14.98 1.29 -3.29
CA ASP A 312 16.30 1.22 -2.66
C ASP A 312 16.94 -0.14 -2.98
N LYS A 313 17.95 -0.11 -3.83
CA LYS A 313 18.62 -1.31 -4.34
C LYS A 313 19.24 -2.17 -3.24
N THR A 314 19.84 -1.55 -2.23
CA THR A 314 20.48 -2.27 -1.13
C THR A 314 19.44 -3.04 -0.31
N ILE A 315 18.32 -2.41 0.01
CA ILE A 315 17.21 -3.05 0.75
C ILE A 315 16.56 -4.14 -0.09
N ALA A 316 16.31 -3.88 -1.39
CA ALA A 316 15.66 -4.84 -2.28
C ALA A 316 16.52 -6.10 -2.50
N THR A 317 17.82 -5.91 -2.74
CA THR A 317 18.77 -7.01 -2.92
C THR A 317 18.93 -7.85 -1.65
N ASP A 318 19.01 -7.22 -0.47
CA ASP A 318 19.10 -7.95 0.81
C ASP A 318 17.83 -8.76 1.07
N LEU A 319 16.65 -8.15 0.89
CA LEU A 319 15.38 -8.86 1.06
C LEU A 319 15.31 -10.05 0.09
N ARG A 320 15.61 -9.85 -1.19
CA ARG A 320 15.59 -10.93 -2.19
C ARG A 320 16.47 -12.11 -1.79
N ARG A 321 17.73 -11.84 -1.41
CA ARG A 321 18.69 -12.83 -0.96
C ARG A 321 18.19 -13.60 0.28
N ARG A 322 17.58 -12.92 1.25
CA ARG A 322 17.04 -13.54 2.48
C ARG A 322 15.84 -14.43 2.17
N LEU A 323 14.98 -14.03 1.23
CA LEU A 323 13.83 -14.83 0.79
C LEU A 323 14.24 -16.05 -0.01
N GLU A 324 15.33 -15.98 -0.79
CA GLU A 324 15.88 -17.13 -1.50
C GLU A 324 16.51 -18.17 -0.53
N ALA A 325 17.05 -17.70 0.59
CA ALA A 325 17.57 -18.56 1.64
C ALA A 325 16.47 -19.18 2.52
N GLU A 326 15.24 -18.66 2.44
CA GLU A 326 14.09 -19.20 3.15
C GLU A 326 13.59 -20.47 2.43
N ASP A 327 13.57 -21.58 3.13
CA ASP A 327 13.13 -22.86 2.59
C ASP A 327 11.62 -23.06 2.73
N LEU A 328 10.86 -22.29 1.93
CA LEU A 328 9.39 -22.33 1.93
C LEU A 328 8.81 -23.71 1.55
N PHE A 329 9.60 -24.57 0.91
CA PHE A 329 9.10 -25.82 0.32
C PHE A 329 9.49 -27.09 1.10
N ASN A 330 10.41 -26.99 2.07
CA ASN A 330 10.81 -28.10 2.92
C ASN A 330 10.09 -28.12 4.28
N GLU A 331 9.13 -27.21 4.50
CA GLU A 331 8.28 -27.25 5.68
C GLU A 331 7.30 -28.42 5.56
N THR A 332 7.55 -29.48 6.35
CA THR A 332 6.61 -30.60 6.44
C THR A 332 5.28 -30.13 7.01
N LYS A 333 4.18 -30.37 6.29
CA LYS A 333 2.83 -30.22 6.84
C LYS A 333 2.80 -30.97 8.18
N LYS A 334 2.56 -30.23 9.27
CA LYS A 334 2.28 -30.89 10.55
C LYS A 334 0.94 -31.59 10.41
N SER A 335 0.99 -32.92 10.37
CA SER A 335 -0.17 -33.82 10.36
C SER A 335 -1.07 -33.61 11.58
#